data_b5f71650161854df37c12d3b35b749bb
#
_entry.id   b5f71650161854df37c12d3b35b749bb
#
_cell.length_a   1.000
_cell.length_b   1.000
_cell.length_c   1.000
_cell.angle_alpha   90.00
_cell.angle_beta   90.00
_cell.angle_gamma   90.00
#
_symmetry.space_group_name_H-M   'P 1'
#
loop_
_entity.id
_entity.type
_entity.pdbx_description
1 polymer ?
#
loop_
_entity_poly.entity_id
_entity_poly.type
_entity_poly.pdbx_seq_one_letter_code
_entity_poly.pdbx_strand_id
1 'polypeptide(L)'
;MENNAVKRDNRRALPKFFLILLGAAIFGGVAGFAVGWMGHDSLSAVVTAAITGWLTATAPWSLTVTSAVSLGLIFWLYRSAKKLCAAWDGEDERTMEQAEEKLSWALLVTSVQIVLDMLFFAAAVAADNMTTLIGVVCFILSVAAMTVAQQKVVDQVRRMNPEKQGSVYDVHFNKKWLASCDEAEQRQIGQAAYKAYHTVNMACPLLWMVLVLLHYAFGFGLLIPAFMVCLLWLLLNVTYSLEAIRLGRGKVQ
;
A
#
# COMPACT_ATOMS: atom_id res chain seq x y z
N MET A 1 35.72 24.55 -9.48
CA MET A 1 36.07 23.15 -9.18
C MET A 1 34.84 22.21 -9.14
N GLU A 2 33.68 22.68 -8.75
CA GLU A 2 32.43 21.93 -8.62
C GLU A 2 31.91 21.32 -9.94
N ASN A 3 32.02 22.02 -11.04
CA ASN A 3 31.55 21.57 -12.37
C ASN A 3 32.28 20.34 -12.91
N ASN A 4 33.54 20.08 -12.48
CA ASN A 4 34.32 18.92 -12.90
C ASN A 4 33.96 17.64 -12.13
N ALA A 5 33.52 17.75 -10.88
CA ALA A 5 33.06 16.61 -10.08
C ALA A 5 31.73 16.07 -10.65
N VAL A 6 30.76 16.95 -10.93
CA VAL A 6 29.47 16.59 -11.52
C VAL A 6 29.66 15.91 -12.90
N LYS A 7 30.52 16.45 -13.76
CA LYS A 7 30.80 15.82 -15.06
C LYS A 7 31.46 14.43 -14.92
N ARG A 8 32.31 14.24 -13.91
CA ARG A 8 32.97 12.94 -13.66
C ARG A 8 32.00 11.89 -13.15
N ASP A 9 31.07 12.27 -12.25
CA ASP A 9 30.08 11.36 -11.71
C ASP A 9 29.05 10.94 -12.78
N ASN A 10 28.61 11.88 -13.59
CA ASN A 10 27.74 11.59 -14.74
C ASN A 10 28.42 10.66 -15.76
N ARG A 11 29.68 10.87 -16.05
CA ARG A 11 30.45 10.00 -16.97
C ARG A 11 30.63 8.58 -16.45
N ARG A 12 30.69 8.38 -15.13
CA ARG A 12 30.76 7.05 -14.49
C ARG A 12 29.42 6.35 -14.39
N ALA A 13 28.35 7.10 -14.22
CA ALA A 13 26.99 6.56 -14.12
C ALA A 13 26.40 6.18 -15.49
N LEU A 14 26.73 6.95 -16.54
CA LEU A 14 26.19 6.78 -17.90
C LEU A 14 26.37 5.36 -18.48
N PRO A 15 27.55 4.73 -18.46
CA PRO A 15 27.70 3.39 -19.03
C PRO A 15 26.92 2.32 -18.26
N LYS A 16 26.80 2.45 -16.94
CA LYS A 16 25.97 1.55 -16.12
C LYS A 16 24.49 1.69 -16.46
N PHE A 17 24.02 2.92 -16.64
CA PHE A 17 22.66 3.20 -17.06
C PHE A 17 22.35 2.59 -18.43
N PHE A 18 23.22 2.79 -19.43
CA PHE A 18 23.04 2.20 -20.75
C PHE A 18 23.11 0.66 -20.75
N LEU A 19 23.95 0.06 -19.91
CA LEU A 19 24.01 -1.40 -19.74
C LEU A 19 22.72 -1.96 -19.15
N ILE A 20 22.14 -1.29 -18.17
CA ILE A 20 20.82 -1.68 -17.59
C ILE A 20 19.73 -1.53 -18.64
N LEU A 21 19.73 -0.44 -19.39
CA LEU A 21 18.74 -0.17 -20.44
C LEU A 21 18.83 -1.17 -21.59
N LEU A 22 20.05 -1.54 -22.01
CA LEU A 22 20.29 -2.57 -23.01
C LEU A 22 19.84 -3.95 -22.50
N GLY A 23 20.17 -4.29 -21.24
CA GLY A 23 19.72 -5.54 -20.62
C GLY A 23 18.20 -5.64 -20.55
N ALA A 24 17.53 -4.56 -20.16
CA ALA A 24 16.07 -4.49 -20.15
C ALA A 24 15.46 -4.62 -21.55
N ALA A 25 16.07 -3.98 -22.57
CA ALA A 25 15.62 -4.08 -23.96
C ALA A 25 15.79 -5.49 -24.52
N ILE A 26 16.91 -6.15 -24.24
CA ILE A 26 17.16 -7.55 -24.68
C ILE A 26 16.16 -8.49 -23.97
N PHE A 27 16.01 -8.35 -22.65
CA PHE A 27 15.08 -9.18 -21.90
C PHE A 27 13.62 -8.98 -22.36
N GLY A 28 13.18 -7.74 -22.55
CA GLY A 28 11.86 -7.41 -23.07
C GLY A 28 11.64 -7.92 -24.49
N GLY A 29 12.66 -7.81 -25.36
CA GLY A 29 12.61 -8.31 -26.74
C GLY A 29 12.53 -9.83 -26.80
N VAL A 30 13.33 -10.55 -26.01
CA VAL A 30 13.30 -12.02 -25.94
C VAL A 30 11.98 -12.51 -25.34
N ALA A 31 11.51 -11.91 -24.27
CA ALA A 31 10.25 -12.26 -23.64
C ALA A 31 9.07 -12.00 -24.61
N GLY A 32 9.03 -10.84 -25.26
CA GLY A 32 7.99 -10.50 -26.23
C GLY A 32 7.99 -11.41 -27.45
N PHE A 33 9.17 -11.80 -27.97
CA PHE A 33 9.29 -12.75 -29.08
C PHE A 33 8.83 -14.16 -28.68
N ALA A 34 9.25 -14.66 -27.52
CA ALA A 34 8.85 -15.98 -27.03
C ALA A 34 7.34 -16.09 -26.84
N VAL A 35 6.73 -15.05 -26.28
CA VAL A 35 5.28 -14.95 -26.07
C VAL A 35 4.54 -14.86 -27.43
N GLY A 36 5.02 -14.05 -28.37
CA GLY A 36 4.43 -13.94 -29.71
C GLY A 36 4.45 -15.26 -30.51
N TRP A 37 5.46 -16.10 -30.26
CA TRP A 37 5.57 -17.41 -30.94
C TRP A 37 4.63 -18.47 -30.34
N MET A 38 4.29 -18.42 -29.05
CA MET A 38 3.48 -19.43 -28.37
C MET A 38 1.99 -19.42 -28.71
N GLY A 39 1.51 -18.52 -29.56
CA GLY A 39 0.11 -18.47 -30.04
C GLY A 39 -0.88 -18.04 -28.95
N HIS A 40 -1.47 -16.86 -29.10
CA HIS A 40 -2.16 -16.14 -28.06
C HIS A 40 -3.51 -16.66 -27.56
N ASP A 41 -4.29 -17.33 -28.43
CA ASP A 41 -5.75 -17.25 -28.24
C ASP A 41 -6.36 -18.27 -27.27
N SER A 42 -5.75 -19.44 -27.08
CA SER A 42 -6.34 -20.48 -26.23
C SER A 42 -5.86 -20.43 -24.77
N LEU A 43 -4.57 -20.24 -24.55
CA LEU A 43 -4.00 -20.24 -23.20
C LEU A 43 -4.40 -18.98 -22.41
N SER A 44 -4.41 -17.83 -23.09
CA SER A 44 -4.80 -16.55 -22.48
C SER A 44 -6.25 -16.56 -21.99
N ALA A 45 -7.17 -17.06 -22.82
CA ALA A 45 -8.58 -17.17 -22.46
C ALA A 45 -8.81 -18.12 -21.27
N VAL A 46 -8.11 -19.27 -21.24
CA VAL A 46 -8.20 -20.24 -20.14
C VAL A 46 -7.67 -19.66 -18.83
N VAL A 47 -6.49 -19.02 -18.86
CA VAL A 47 -5.88 -18.44 -17.65
C VAL A 47 -6.72 -17.28 -17.12
N THR A 48 -7.20 -16.39 -18.00
CA THR A 48 -8.07 -15.29 -17.62
C THR A 48 -9.37 -15.79 -17.00
N ALA A 49 -10.04 -16.74 -17.65
CA ALA A 49 -11.28 -17.33 -17.16
C ALA A 49 -11.06 -18.07 -15.81
N ALA A 50 -9.94 -18.76 -15.63
CA ALA A 50 -9.63 -19.44 -14.38
C ALA A 50 -9.41 -18.45 -13.22
N ILE A 51 -8.61 -17.40 -13.44
CA ILE A 51 -8.32 -16.39 -12.40
C ILE A 51 -9.59 -15.61 -12.05
N THR A 52 -10.29 -15.09 -13.05
CA THR A 52 -11.52 -14.32 -12.81
C THR A 52 -12.63 -15.20 -12.22
N GLY A 53 -12.81 -16.41 -12.74
CA GLY A 53 -13.78 -17.37 -12.21
C GLY A 53 -13.50 -17.75 -10.76
N TRP A 54 -12.23 -18.01 -10.40
CA TRP A 54 -11.85 -18.28 -9.01
C TRP A 54 -12.10 -17.08 -8.11
N LEU A 55 -11.67 -15.88 -8.52
CA LEU A 55 -11.86 -14.66 -7.72
C LEU A 55 -13.34 -14.35 -7.51
N THR A 56 -14.17 -14.42 -8.55
CA THR A 56 -15.60 -14.12 -8.45
C THR A 56 -16.35 -15.17 -7.63
N ALA A 57 -16.04 -16.46 -7.80
CA ALA A 57 -16.67 -17.54 -7.05
C ALA A 57 -16.32 -17.52 -5.54
N THR A 58 -15.11 -17.09 -5.20
CA THR A 58 -14.65 -17.07 -3.81
C THR A 58 -14.80 -15.71 -3.13
N ALA A 59 -15.11 -14.65 -3.85
CA ALA A 59 -15.07 -13.26 -3.35
C ALA A 59 -15.80 -13.03 -2.02
N PRO A 60 -17.06 -13.42 -1.81
CA PRO A 60 -17.77 -13.18 -0.54
C PRO A 60 -17.15 -13.95 0.63
N TRP A 61 -16.72 -15.18 0.38
CA TRP A 61 -16.08 -16.02 1.39
C TRP A 61 -14.68 -15.52 1.73
N SER A 62 -13.89 -15.17 0.72
CA SER A 62 -12.55 -14.60 0.91
C SER A 62 -12.60 -13.31 1.71
N LEU A 63 -13.54 -12.41 1.41
CA LEU A 63 -13.78 -11.19 2.16
C LEU A 63 -14.11 -11.49 3.63
N THR A 64 -15.05 -12.41 3.89
CA THR A 64 -15.47 -12.74 5.24
C THR A 64 -14.38 -13.43 6.05
N VAL A 65 -13.67 -14.41 5.44
CA VAL A 65 -12.61 -15.16 6.11
C VAL A 65 -11.41 -14.27 6.41
N THR A 66 -10.94 -13.47 5.45
CA THR A 66 -9.80 -12.57 5.69
C THR A 66 -10.13 -11.52 6.76
N SER A 67 -11.35 -10.98 6.76
CA SER A 67 -11.82 -10.04 7.79
C SER A 67 -11.86 -10.69 9.17
N ALA A 68 -12.38 -11.91 9.28
CA ALA A 68 -12.42 -12.64 10.55
C ALA A 68 -11.03 -12.94 11.10
N VAL A 69 -10.10 -13.38 10.22
CA VAL A 69 -8.69 -13.63 10.58
C VAL A 69 -8.01 -12.35 11.03
N SER A 70 -8.18 -11.26 10.29
CA SER A 70 -7.59 -9.96 10.62
C SER A 70 -8.13 -9.40 11.94
N LEU A 71 -9.45 -9.49 12.18
CA LEU A 71 -10.05 -9.10 13.47
C LEU A 71 -9.51 -9.93 14.62
N GLY A 72 -9.35 -11.24 14.43
CA GLY A 72 -8.75 -12.14 15.43
C GLY A 72 -7.33 -11.74 15.77
N LEU A 73 -6.51 -11.44 14.75
CA LEU A 73 -5.12 -11.01 14.90
C LEU A 73 -5.04 -9.64 15.59
N ILE A 74 -5.85 -8.67 15.16
CA ILE A 74 -5.92 -7.34 15.79
C ILE A 74 -6.31 -7.47 17.26
N PHE A 75 -7.32 -8.29 17.56
CA PHE A 75 -7.76 -8.52 18.93
C PHE A 75 -6.67 -9.15 19.82
N TRP A 76 -5.94 -10.13 19.26
CA TRP A 76 -4.81 -10.76 19.97
C TRP A 76 -3.68 -9.76 20.23
N LEU A 77 -3.28 -8.98 19.21
CA LEU A 77 -2.26 -7.93 19.35
C LEU A 77 -2.68 -6.87 20.36
N TYR A 78 -3.91 -6.38 20.26
CA TYR A 78 -4.49 -5.41 21.19
C TYR A 78 -4.50 -5.92 22.64
N ARG A 79 -4.96 -7.16 22.88
CA ARG A 79 -4.96 -7.75 24.22
C ARG A 79 -3.55 -7.94 24.75
N SER A 80 -2.62 -8.36 23.91
CA SER A 80 -1.22 -8.52 24.29
C SER A 80 -0.60 -7.17 24.68
N ALA A 81 -0.81 -6.11 23.89
CA ALA A 81 -0.36 -4.77 24.22
C ALA A 81 -0.97 -4.26 25.54
N LYS A 82 -2.28 -4.45 25.73
CA LYS A 82 -2.97 -4.05 26.95
C LYS A 82 -2.44 -4.78 28.20
N LYS A 83 -2.05 -6.04 28.08
CA LYS A 83 -1.41 -6.78 29.19
C LYS A 83 -0.05 -6.22 29.53
N LEU A 84 0.77 -5.85 28.54
CA LEU A 84 2.06 -5.20 28.75
C LEU A 84 1.89 -3.86 29.47
N CYS A 85 0.96 -3.02 29.01
CA CYS A 85 0.67 -1.75 29.68
C CYS A 85 0.19 -1.93 31.14
N ALA A 86 -0.57 -2.99 31.41
CA ALA A 86 -1.06 -3.27 32.78
C ALA A 86 0.03 -3.85 33.70
N ALA A 87 1.06 -4.47 33.13
CA ALA A 87 2.19 -5.03 33.86
C ALA A 87 3.35 -4.02 34.04
N TRP A 88 3.25 -2.85 33.43
CA TRP A 88 4.29 -1.83 33.47
C TRP A 88 4.40 -1.22 34.87
N ASP A 89 5.61 -1.20 35.41
CA ASP A 89 5.95 -0.72 36.75
C ASP A 89 6.32 0.78 36.81
N GLY A 90 6.37 1.45 35.65
CA GLY A 90 6.75 2.86 35.54
C GLY A 90 8.22 3.11 35.22
N GLU A 91 9.08 2.09 35.21
CA GLU A 91 10.53 2.23 34.99
C GLU A 91 11.02 1.58 33.71
N ASP A 92 10.40 0.47 33.27
CA ASP A 92 10.86 -0.29 32.10
C ASP A 92 10.30 0.27 30.79
N GLU A 93 11.08 1.12 30.12
CA GLU A 93 10.74 1.68 28.79
C GLU A 93 10.53 0.60 27.72
N ARG A 94 11.25 -0.54 27.79
CA ARG A 94 11.16 -1.62 26.79
C ARG A 94 9.78 -2.27 26.76
N THR A 95 9.12 -2.35 27.91
CA THR A 95 7.76 -2.89 27.98
C THR A 95 6.77 -2.01 27.26
N MET A 96 6.93 -0.69 27.35
CA MET A 96 6.09 0.28 26.62
C MET A 96 6.39 0.26 25.12
N GLU A 97 7.66 0.23 24.71
CA GLU A 97 8.03 0.09 23.30
C GLU A 97 7.44 -1.18 22.66
N GLN A 98 7.48 -2.32 23.36
CA GLN A 98 6.86 -3.57 22.87
C GLN A 98 5.33 -3.46 22.75
N ALA A 99 4.69 -2.71 23.66
CA ALA A 99 3.24 -2.49 23.57
C ALA A 99 2.90 -1.62 22.35
N GLU A 100 3.66 -0.56 22.11
CA GLU A 100 3.51 0.33 20.94
C GLU A 100 3.77 -0.41 19.64
N GLU A 101 4.80 -1.25 19.59
CA GLU A 101 5.09 -2.10 18.42
C GLU A 101 3.89 -3.00 18.07
N LYS A 102 3.30 -3.68 19.07
CA LYS A 102 2.12 -4.53 18.85
C LYS A 102 0.91 -3.75 18.34
N LEU A 103 0.69 -2.51 18.87
CA LEU A 103 -0.38 -1.65 18.39
C LEU A 103 -0.12 -1.17 16.96
N SER A 104 1.14 -0.88 16.61
CA SER A 104 1.54 -0.54 15.24
C SER A 104 1.32 -1.69 14.26
N TRP A 105 1.64 -2.93 14.65
CA TRP A 105 1.31 -4.13 13.88
C TRP A 105 -0.20 -4.30 13.69
N ALA A 106 -1.00 -4.01 14.73
CA ALA A 106 -2.46 -4.07 14.62
C ALA A 106 -3.00 -3.04 13.59
N LEU A 107 -2.44 -1.82 13.57
CA LEU A 107 -2.78 -0.81 12.56
C LEU A 107 -2.37 -1.22 11.15
N LEU A 108 -1.20 -1.85 11.00
CA LEU A 108 -0.77 -2.41 9.71
C LEU A 108 -1.75 -3.47 9.20
N VAL A 109 -2.16 -4.41 10.06
CA VAL A 109 -3.15 -5.45 9.71
C VAL A 109 -4.46 -4.81 9.26
N THR A 110 -4.93 -3.77 9.96
CA THR A 110 -6.13 -3.03 9.56
C THR A 110 -5.98 -2.41 8.17
N SER A 111 -4.84 -1.78 7.89
CA SER A 111 -4.58 -1.14 6.60
C SER A 111 -4.52 -2.15 5.45
N VAL A 112 -3.87 -3.29 5.67
CA VAL A 112 -3.81 -4.38 4.67
C VAL A 112 -5.21 -4.95 4.43
N GLN A 113 -5.99 -5.17 5.50
CA GLN A 113 -7.35 -5.70 5.37
C GLN A 113 -8.28 -4.79 4.56
N ILE A 114 -8.21 -3.48 4.74
CA ILE A 114 -9.02 -2.53 3.95
C ILE A 114 -8.70 -2.67 2.45
N VAL A 115 -7.43 -2.87 2.08
CA VAL A 115 -7.05 -3.09 0.68
C VAL A 115 -7.60 -4.43 0.16
N LEU A 116 -7.53 -5.49 0.96
CA LEU A 116 -8.11 -6.80 0.61
C LEU A 116 -9.65 -6.72 0.47
N ASP A 117 -10.31 -5.97 1.36
CA ASP A 117 -11.75 -5.75 1.27
C ASP A 117 -12.13 -5.08 -0.06
N MET A 118 -11.37 -4.07 -0.50
CA MET A 118 -11.60 -3.42 -1.80
C MET A 118 -11.38 -4.38 -2.97
N LEU A 119 -10.36 -5.24 -2.91
CA LEU A 119 -10.07 -6.24 -3.95
C LEU A 119 -11.20 -7.28 -4.06
N PHE A 120 -11.59 -7.88 -2.94
CA PHE A 120 -12.63 -8.92 -2.95
C PHE A 120 -14.02 -8.33 -3.22
N PHE A 121 -14.27 -7.10 -2.79
CA PHE A 121 -15.50 -6.39 -3.16
C PHE A 121 -15.58 -6.15 -4.68
N ALA A 122 -14.49 -5.70 -5.31
CA ALA A 122 -14.46 -5.55 -6.77
C ALA A 122 -14.70 -6.88 -7.50
N ALA A 123 -14.15 -7.99 -6.98
CA ALA A 123 -14.41 -9.33 -7.52
C ALA A 123 -15.89 -9.76 -7.31
N ALA A 124 -16.50 -9.43 -6.18
CA ALA A 124 -17.92 -9.72 -5.93
C ALA A 124 -18.85 -8.93 -6.85
N VAL A 125 -18.53 -7.66 -7.14
CA VAL A 125 -19.27 -6.81 -8.10
C VAL A 125 -19.16 -7.33 -9.52
N ALA A 126 -18.06 -7.99 -9.88
CA ALA A 126 -17.86 -8.60 -11.19
C ALA A 126 -18.58 -9.97 -11.36
N ALA A 127 -19.19 -10.51 -10.31
CA ALA A 127 -19.92 -11.77 -10.28
C ALA A 127 -21.41 -11.60 -10.67
N ASP A 128 -22.25 -12.55 -10.28
CA ASP A 128 -23.69 -12.47 -10.46
C ASP A 128 -24.37 -11.53 -9.42
N ASN A 129 -25.63 -11.16 -9.66
CA ASN A 129 -26.38 -10.21 -8.82
C ASN A 129 -26.50 -10.66 -7.36
N MET A 130 -26.64 -11.95 -7.08
CA MET A 130 -26.78 -12.46 -5.72
C MET A 130 -25.42 -12.40 -4.99
N THR A 131 -24.35 -12.80 -5.64
CA THR A 131 -22.98 -12.70 -5.12
C THR A 131 -22.59 -11.25 -4.85
N THR A 132 -22.95 -10.34 -5.75
CA THR A 132 -22.76 -8.89 -5.55
C THR A 132 -23.49 -8.40 -4.30
N LEU A 133 -24.77 -8.75 -4.11
CA LEU A 133 -25.54 -8.32 -2.95
C LEU A 133 -24.92 -8.82 -1.63
N ILE A 134 -24.53 -10.09 -1.57
CA ILE A 134 -23.83 -10.67 -0.41
C ILE A 134 -22.50 -9.93 -0.20
N GLY A 135 -21.73 -9.70 -1.26
CA GLY A 135 -20.47 -8.97 -1.23
C GLY A 135 -20.61 -7.56 -0.66
N VAL A 136 -21.64 -6.81 -1.05
CA VAL A 136 -21.94 -5.46 -0.50
C VAL A 136 -22.17 -5.53 1.00
N VAL A 137 -23.01 -6.46 1.47
CA VAL A 137 -23.30 -6.59 2.91
C VAL A 137 -22.05 -6.96 3.70
N CYS A 138 -21.28 -7.96 3.22
CA CYS A 138 -20.03 -8.38 3.86
C CYS A 138 -19.01 -7.25 3.89
N PHE A 139 -18.86 -6.49 2.80
CA PHE A 139 -17.97 -5.35 2.71
C PHE A 139 -18.30 -4.26 3.73
N ILE A 140 -19.58 -3.84 3.81
CA ILE A 140 -20.02 -2.83 4.77
C ILE A 140 -19.74 -3.30 6.21
N LEU A 141 -20.05 -4.55 6.54
CA LEU A 141 -19.81 -5.11 7.86
C LEU A 141 -18.33 -5.19 8.19
N SER A 142 -17.49 -5.60 7.22
CA SER A 142 -16.04 -5.65 7.39
C SER A 142 -15.45 -4.26 7.65
N VAL A 143 -15.75 -3.29 6.79
CA VAL A 143 -15.24 -1.92 6.94
C VAL A 143 -15.68 -1.31 8.26
N ALA A 144 -16.94 -1.49 8.66
CA ALA A 144 -17.43 -1.01 9.96
C ALA A 144 -16.68 -1.65 11.13
N ALA A 145 -16.50 -2.98 11.11
CA ALA A 145 -15.79 -3.72 12.15
C ALA A 145 -14.31 -3.31 12.22
N MET A 146 -13.63 -3.16 11.06
CA MET A 146 -12.23 -2.71 10.98
C MET A 146 -12.07 -1.27 11.51
N THR A 147 -12.98 -0.36 11.17
CA THR A 147 -12.94 1.02 11.66
C THR A 147 -13.09 1.07 13.19
N VAL A 148 -14.00 0.28 13.76
CA VAL A 148 -14.16 0.16 15.22
C VAL A 148 -12.92 -0.45 15.86
N ALA A 149 -12.33 -1.48 15.26
CA ALA A 149 -11.12 -2.10 15.76
C ALA A 149 -9.93 -1.11 15.72
N GLN A 150 -9.77 -0.38 14.63
CA GLN A 150 -8.77 0.68 14.49
C GLN A 150 -8.92 1.76 15.56
N GLN A 151 -10.16 2.24 15.80
CA GLN A 151 -10.41 3.22 16.85
C GLN A 151 -10.00 2.72 18.23
N LYS A 152 -10.29 1.45 18.57
CA LYS A 152 -9.87 0.87 19.86
C LYS A 152 -8.34 0.83 19.99
N VAL A 153 -7.61 0.53 18.93
CA VAL A 153 -6.15 0.56 18.91
C VAL A 153 -5.65 1.98 19.13
N VAL A 154 -6.20 2.96 18.40
CA VAL A 154 -5.85 4.39 18.55
C VAL A 154 -6.16 4.90 19.96
N ASP A 155 -7.29 4.52 20.54
CA ASP A 155 -7.64 4.89 21.92
C ASP A 155 -6.65 4.31 22.95
N GLN A 156 -6.11 3.10 22.69
CA GLN A 156 -5.10 2.52 23.55
C GLN A 156 -3.76 3.29 23.44
N VAL A 157 -3.33 3.67 22.22
CA VAL A 157 -2.15 4.52 22.02
C VAL A 157 -2.32 5.85 22.73
N ARG A 158 -3.49 6.49 22.64
CA ARG A 158 -3.79 7.76 23.34
C ARG A 158 -3.81 7.63 24.87
N ARG A 159 -4.10 6.44 25.41
CA ARG A 159 -3.98 6.21 26.86
C ARG A 159 -2.54 6.09 27.32
N MET A 160 -1.66 5.57 26.45
CA MET A 160 -0.23 5.48 26.70
C MET A 160 0.45 6.86 26.52
N ASN A 161 0.00 7.61 25.52
CA ASN A 161 0.53 8.92 25.15
C ASN A 161 -0.60 9.97 25.18
N PRO A 162 -0.88 10.59 26.34
CA PRO A 162 -2.03 11.49 26.53
C PRO A 162 -1.99 12.76 25.69
N GLU A 163 -0.82 13.17 25.18
CA GLU A 163 -0.61 14.30 24.29
C GLU A 163 -1.18 14.04 22.89
N LYS A 164 -1.37 12.77 22.48
CA LYS A 164 -1.88 12.41 21.16
C LYS A 164 -3.34 12.80 21.01
N GLN A 165 -3.65 13.43 19.88
CA GLN A 165 -4.98 13.94 19.56
C GLN A 165 -5.51 13.35 18.27
N GLY A 166 -6.83 13.14 18.22
CA GLY A 166 -7.52 12.67 17.02
C GLY A 166 -8.39 11.43 17.30
N SER A 167 -9.36 11.23 16.44
CA SER A 167 -10.22 10.05 16.38
C SER A 167 -10.30 9.57 14.95
N VAL A 168 -10.27 8.25 14.72
CA VAL A 168 -10.38 7.66 13.37
C VAL A 168 -11.69 8.05 12.68
N TYR A 169 -12.73 8.39 13.47
CA TYR A 169 -14.01 8.88 12.93
C TYR A 169 -13.96 10.33 12.42
N ASP A 170 -12.86 11.06 12.64
CA ASP A 170 -12.68 12.44 12.19
C ASP A 170 -11.92 12.47 10.87
N VAL A 171 -12.48 13.15 9.87
CA VAL A 171 -11.86 13.36 8.55
C VAL A 171 -10.48 14.04 8.66
N HIS A 172 -10.28 14.85 9.71
CA HIS A 172 -9.02 15.55 9.96
C HIS A 172 -8.08 14.77 10.90
N PHE A 173 -8.32 13.49 11.12
CA PHE A 173 -7.52 12.63 12.02
C PHE A 173 -6.02 12.76 11.77
N ASN A 174 -5.57 12.53 10.55
CA ASN A 174 -4.14 12.54 10.21
C ASN A 174 -3.47 13.88 10.53
N LYS A 175 -4.17 15.01 10.28
CA LYS A 175 -3.65 16.35 10.57
C LYS A 175 -3.53 16.59 12.08
N LYS A 176 -4.56 16.22 12.86
CA LYS A 176 -4.57 16.35 14.33
C LYS A 176 -3.53 15.46 14.97
N TRP A 177 -3.41 14.22 14.48
CA TRP A 177 -2.42 13.26 14.95
C TRP A 177 -1.00 13.77 14.74
N LEU A 178 -0.66 14.17 13.52
CA LEU A 178 0.66 14.70 13.18
C LEU A 178 0.99 15.97 14.00
N ALA A 179 0.03 16.85 14.20
CA ALA A 179 0.22 18.06 15.01
C ALA A 179 0.44 17.79 16.50
N SER A 180 0.03 16.63 17.01
CA SER A 180 0.24 16.19 18.40
C SER A 180 1.50 15.34 18.58
N CYS A 181 2.26 15.09 17.51
CA CYS A 181 3.53 14.39 17.54
C CYS A 181 4.67 15.37 17.88
N ASP A 182 5.66 14.89 18.62
CA ASP A 182 6.89 15.64 18.87
C ASP A 182 7.79 15.68 17.60
N GLU A 183 8.89 16.42 17.68
CA GLU A 183 9.80 16.59 16.53
C GLU A 183 10.46 15.26 16.08
N ALA A 184 10.75 14.36 17.01
CA ALA A 184 11.37 13.06 16.71
C ALA A 184 10.37 12.16 15.96
N GLU A 185 9.14 12.09 16.43
CA GLU A 185 8.05 11.35 15.81
C GLU A 185 7.68 11.92 14.44
N GLN A 186 7.57 13.25 14.31
CA GLN A 186 7.31 13.90 13.02
C GLN A 186 8.42 13.59 12.01
N ARG A 187 9.69 13.55 12.45
CA ARG A 187 10.82 13.15 11.62
C ARG A 187 10.72 11.69 11.21
N GLN A 188 10.36 10.79 12.11
CA GLN A 188 10.15 9.37 11.84
C GLN A 188 9.03 9.16 10.81
N ILE A 189 7.88 9.83 10.99
CA ILE A 189 6.76 9.82 10.04
C ILE A 189 7.22 10.34 8.67
N GLY A 190 7.98 11.44 8.64
CA GLY A 190 8.52 12.00 7.40
C GLY A 190 9.46 11.03 6.67
N GLN A 191 10.34 10.34 7.38
CA GLN A 191 11.25 9.33 6.81
C GLN A 191 10.46 8.12 6.27
N ALA A 192 9.46 7.65 7.01
CA ALA A 192 8.59 6.56 6.58
C ALA A 192 7.79 6.94 5.33
N ALA A 193 7.22 8.15 5.30
CA ALA A 193 6.49 8.67 4.15
C ALA A 193 7.40 8.83 2.92
N TYR A 194 8.63 9.32 3.09
CA TYR A 194 9.60 9.41 1.99
C TYR A 194 9.97 8.04 1.43
N LYS A 195 10.19 7.04 2.30
CA LYS A 195 10.46 5.67 1.88
C LYS A 195 9.28 5.06 1.12
N ALA A 196 8.06 5.30 1.61
CA ALA A 196 6.84 4.85 0.93
C ALA A 196 6.70 5.51 -0.45
N TYR A 197 6.89 6.84 -0.54
CA TYR A 197 6.90 7.57 -1.81
C TYR A 197 7.90 6.96 -2.80
N HIS A 198 9.15 6.76 -2.38
CA HIS A 198 10.19 6.20 -3.25
C HIS A 198 9.85 4.79 -3.72
N THR A 199 9.34 3.94 -2.82
CA THR A 199 8.92 2.57 -3.14
C THR A 199 7.80 2.56 -4.18
N VAL A 200 6.75 3.36 -4.00
CA VAL A 200 5.63 3.44 -4.94
C VAL A 200 6.07 4.04 -6.28
N ASN A 201 6.92 5.07 -6.25
CA ASN A 201 7.47 5.69 -7.48
C ASN A 201 8.28 4.71 -8.33
N MET A 202 8.97 3.76 -7.71
CA MET A 202 9.66 2.67 -8.41
C MET A 202 8.71 1.52 -8.81
N ALA A 203 7.67 1.27 -8.04
CA ALA A 203 6.69 0.22 -8.33
C ALA A 203 5.81 0.56 -9.54
N CYS A 204 5.44 1.82 -9.75
CA CYS A 204 4.57 2.23 -10.85
C CYS A 204 5.10 1.83 -12.25
N PRO A 205 6.35 2.16 -12.65
CA PRO A 205 6.89 1.73 -13.94
C PRO A 205 7.04 0.21 -14.04
N LEU A 206 7.33 -0.49 -12.94
CA LEU A 206 7.38 -1.95 -12.91
C LEU A 206 6.00 -2.55 -13.15
N LEU A 207 4.96 -2.04 -12.47
CA LEU A 207 3.58 -2.47 -12.70
C LEU A 207 3.13 -2.19 -14.12
N TRP A 208 3.46 -1.03 -14.68
CA TRP A 208 3.18 -0.70 -16.06
C TRP A 208 3.83 -1.72 -17.02
N MET A 209 5.08 -2.06 -16.79
CA MET A 209 5.80 -3.07 -17.58
C MET A 209 5.13 -4.45 -17.47
N VAL A 210 4.73 -4.86 -16.26
CA VAL A 210 3.99 -6.12 -16.02
C VAL A 210 2.67 -6.13 -16.80
N LEU A 211 1.91 -5.02 -16.79
CA LEU A 211 0.65 -4.92 -17.56
C LEU A 211 0.89 -5.08 -19.06
N VAL A 212 1.96 -4.49 -19.60
CA VAL A 212 2.33 -4.66 -21.02
C VAL A 212 2.65 -6.13 -21.31
N LEU A 213 3.45 -6.78 -20.45
CA LEU A 213 3.78 -8.20 -20.62
C LEU A 213 2.53 -9.09 -20.51
N LEU A 214 1.64 -8.83 -19.57
CA LEU A 214 0.37 -9.57 -19.43
C LEU A 214 -0.55 -9.37 -20.64
N HIS A 215 -0.57 -8.18 -21.22
CA HIS A 215 -1.31 -7.93 -22.44
C HIS A 215 -0.78 -8.79 -23.60
N TYR A 216 0.52 -8.80 -23.82
CA TYR A 216 1.14 -9.60 -24.89
C TYR A 216 1.05 -11.11 -24.62
N ALA A 217 1.20 -11.55 -23.37
CA ALA A 217 1.19 -12.97 -23.02
C ALA A 217 -0.21 -13.56 -22.97
N PHE A 218 -1.19 -12.80 -22.48
CA PHE A 218 -2.51 -13.34 -22.12
C PHE A 218 -3.68 -12.53 -22.68
N GLY A 219 -3.44 -11.51 -23.51
CA GLY A 219 -4.51 -10.70 -24.10
C GLY A 219 -5.30 -9.85 -23.08
N PHE A 220 -4.79 -9.63 -21.86
CA PHE A 220 -5.46 -8.78 -20.87
C PHE A 220 -5.64 -7.37 -21.40
N GLY A 221 -6.77 -6.74 -21.08
CA GLY A 221 -7.01 -5.34 -21.44
C GLY A 221 -5.92 -4.44 -20.86
N LEU A 222 -5.18 -3.71 -21.71
CA LEU A 222 -4.03 -2.90 -21.31
C LEU A 222 -4.41 -1.47 -20.93
N LEU A 223 -5.25 -0.82 -21.75
CA LEU A 223 -5.36 0.65 -21.72
C LEU A 223 -5.91 1.19 -20.40
N ILE A 224 -6.98 0.59 -19.85
CA ILE A 224 -7.60 1.07 -18.60
C ILE A 224 -6.69 0.85 -17.41
N PRO A 225 -6.14 -0.36 -17.13
CA PRO A 225 -5.21 -0.54 -16.02
C PRO A 225 -3.94 0.31 -16.15
N ALA A 226 -3.36 0.43 -17.35
CA ALA A 226 -2.19 1.26 -17.59
C ALA A 226 -2.49 2.74 -17.35
N PHE A 227 -3.64 3.24 -17.79
CA PHE A 227 -4.08 4.60 -17.49
C PHE A 227 -4.20 4.85 -15.99
N MET A 228 -4.81 3.91 -15.24
CA MET A 228 -4.95 4.03 -13.77
C MET A 228 -3.59 4.07 -13.07
N VAL A 229 -2.64 3.21 -13.48
CA VAL A 229 -1.27 3.23 -12.93
C VAL A 229 -0.57 4.55 -13.25
N CYS A 230 -0.66 5.05 -14.49
CA CYS A 230 -0.09 6.33 -14.89
C CYS A 230 -0.71 7.51 -14.13
N LEU A 231 -2.04 7.50 -13.91
CA LEU A 231 -2.74 8.52 -13.16
C LEU A 231 -2.26 8.58 -11.69
N LEU A 232 -2.18 7.42 -11.03
CA LEU A 232 -1.65 7.33 -9.65
C LEU A 232 -0.20 7.81 -9.58
N TRP A 233 0.62 7.42 -10.55
CA TRP A 233 2.02 7.84 -10.62
C TRP A 233 2.15 9.36 -10.85
N LEU A 234 1.32 9.92 -11.72
CA LEU A 234 1.26 11.37 -11.95
C LEU A 234 0.87 12.12 -10.66
N LEU A 235 -0.22 11.68 -10.00
CA LEU A 235 -0.67 12.28 -8.74
C LEU A 235 0.41 12.26 -7.67
N LEU A 236 1.10 11.12 -7.51
CA LEU A 236 2.19 10.96 -6.55
C LEU A 236 3.32 11.99 -6.81
N ASN A 237 3.79 12.08 -8.06
CA ASN A 237 4.91 12.95 -8.42
C ASN A 237 4.53 14.44 -8.36
N VAL A 238 3.34 14.79 -8.85
CA VAL A 238 2.87 16.19 -8.82
C VAL A 238 2.67 16.67 -7.39
N THR A 239 2.01 15.87 -6.55
CA THR A 239 1.79 16.22 -5.13
C THR A 239 3.11 16.40 -4.40
N TYR A 240 4.03 15.46 -4.55
CA TYR A 240 5.36 15.55 -3.94
C TYR A 240 6.11 16.81 -4.39
N SER A 241 6.15 17.07 -5.70
CA SER A 241 6.88 18.20 -6.28
C SER A 241 6.29 19.55 -5.86
N LEU A 242 4.96 19.67 -5.82
CA LEU A 242 4.29 20.89 -5.39
C LEU A 242 4.56 21.18 -3.90
N GLU A 243 4.48 20.17 -3.04
CA GLU A 243 4.80 20.37 -1.61
C GLU A 243 6.29 20.66 -1.38
N ALA A 244 7.20 20.02 -2.12
CA ALA A 244 8.62 20.33 -2.06
C ALA A 244 8.92 21.78 -2.46
N ILE A 245 8.27 22.28 -3.52
CA ILE A 245 8.37 23.70 -3.95
C ILE A 245 7.81 24.62 -2.87
N ARG A 246 6.64 24.30 -2.32
CA ARG A 246 5.99 25.10 -1.26
C ARG A 246 6.87 25.24 -0.02
N LEU A 247 7.39 24.11 0.46
CA LEU A 247 8.27 24.08 1.63
C LEU A 247 9.61 24.76 1.37
N GLY A 248 10.14 24.70 0.13
CA GLY A 248 11.34 25.40 -0.26
C GLY A 248 11.18 26.94 -0.24
N ARG A 249 10.01 27.45 -0.65
CA ARG A 249 9.71 28.89 -0.59
C ARG A 249 9.57 29.43 0.83
N GLY A 250 9.06 28.64 1.77
CA GLY A 250 8.94 29.05 3.19
C GLY A 250 10.25 29.14 3.95
N LYS A 251 11.37 28.66 3.40
CA LYS A 251 12.71 28.77 4.00
C LYS A 251 13.45 30.06 3.60
N VAL A 252 12.89 30.85 2.69
CA VAL A 252 13.51 32.09 2.18
C VAL A 252 12.92 33.34 2.89
N GLN A 253 12.00 33.18 3.82
CA GLN A 253 11.50 34.23 4.73
C GLN A 253 12.06 34.01 6.14
#